data_85f3b5ea8c20325c9f2525074be6aece
#
_entry.id   85f3b5ea8c20325c9f2525074be6aece
#
_cell.length_a   1.000
_cell.length_b   1.000
_cell.length_c   1.000
_cell.angle_alpha   90.00
_cell.angle_beta   90.00
_cell.angle_gamma   90.00
#
_symmetry.space_group_name_H-M   'P 1'
#
loop_
_entity.id
_entity.type
_entity.pdbx_description
1 polymer ?
#
loop_
_entity_poly.entity_id
_entity_poly.type
_entity_poly.pdbx_seq_one_letter_code
_entity_poly.pdbx_strand_id
1 'polypeptide(L)'
;PRSTLFPYTTLFRSLQNDRTESKYFQSLNGDWKFHFSPNPNDRSENFHKANYDDSDWSEIIVPGHWELQGWSVPIYLDEEYPFPPNPPFVPHDYNAVGSYRKSFTIPDSWDGRHIFLHFGGVRSAFYVWINGDFVGYSQGSKTPAEFDITDFVQIGENNVSVAVYRFSDGSYLEGQDTWRVSGIEREVFIYARSKTRISDFFAITSLDSTFKNGIISLKIDVENKGEPNQPYAIRVKLTDSSRRKRELYDSTFVTTIDSSNSIRFDSEITRVKSWTAEEPNLYTLRLSISDSTGRLIEAISQKVGFKKVEVKNGNLLVNGKAIMIRGVNRHEWDPVRGRAITEESMVRDIQLMKQNNINAVRTSHYPNQERWYELCNEYGLYVIDEANIEAHGMQFHDESFGH
;
A
#
# COMPACT_ATOMS: atom_id res chain seq x y z
N PRO A 1 3.83 13.24 -15.23
CA PRO A 1 3.85 12.91 -13.82
C PRO A 1 3.60 11.42 -13.71
N ARG A 2 4.55 10.69 -13.21
CA ARG A 2 4.39 9.27 -12.94
C ARG A 2 3.42 9.18 -11.78
N SER A 3 2.19 8.74 -12.02
CA SER A 3 1.31 8.29 -10.96
C SER A 3 1.85 6.96 -10.43
N THR A 4 2.83 7.03 -9.58
CA THR A 4 3.36 5.90 -8.81
C THR A 4 2.43 5.58 -7.64
N LEU A 5 1.12 5.64 -7.89
CA LEU A 5 0.10 5.36 -6.87
C LEU A 5 0.06 3.90 -6.59
N PHE A 6 0.87 3.13 -6.23
CA PHE A 6 0.82 1.70 -5.81
C PHE A 6 1.83 0.76 -6.49
N PRO A 7 3.14 1.06 -6.47
CA PRO A 7 4.08 0.15 -7.12
C PRO A 7 4.38 -1.13 -6.33
N TYR A 8 4.19 -1.17 -5.00
CA TYR A 8 4.83 -2.24 -4.22
C TYR A 8 3.89 -3.31 -3.67
N THR A 9 2.66 -3.01 -3.38
CA THR A 9 1.76 -3.91 -2.66
C THR A 9 0.88 -4.77 -3.56
N THR A 10 0.64 -4.35 -4.78
CA THR A 10 -0.07 -5.16 -5.78
C THR A 10 0.77 -6.31 -6.33
N LEU A 11 2.09 -6.29 -6.13
CA LEU A 11 3.02 -7.31 -6.65
C LEU A 11 2.97 -8.63 -5.90
N PHE A 12 2.55 -8.62 -4.64
CA PHE A 12 2.49 -9.83 -3.84
C PHE A 12 1.04 -10.31 -3.67
N ARG A 13 0.48 -10.88 -4.73
CA ARG A 13 -0.84 -11.52 -4.69
C ARG A 13 -0.74 -12.96 -5.10
N SER A 14 -1.44 -13.82 -4.36
CA SER A 14 -1.65 -15.19 -4.77
C SER A 14 -2.44 -15.23 -6.09
N LEU A 15 -2.41 -16.36 -6.79
CA LEU A 15 -3.21 -16.58 -8.00
C LEU A 15 -4.73 -16.45 -7.77
N GLN A 16 -5.16 -16.39 -6.51
CA GLN A 16 -6.55 -16.25 -6.07
C GLN A 16 -6.92 -14.83 -5.61
N ASN A 17 -6.03 -13.86 -5.72
CA ASN A 17 -6.13 -12.48 -5.23
C ASN A 17 -6.10 -12.33 -3.69
N ASP A 18 -5.78 -13.36 -2.96
CA ASP A 18 -5.56 -13.30 -1.52
C ASP A 18 -4.09 -13.68 -1.23
N ARG A 19 -3.31 -12.69 -0.80
CA ARG A 19 -1.89 -12.89 -0.47
C ARG A 19 -1.68 -13.78 0.75
N THR A 20 -2.67 -13.86 1.64
CA THR A 20 -2.58 -14.66 2.87
C THR A 20 -2.53 -16.17 2.58
N GLU A 21 -2.99 -16.61 1.41
CA GLU A 21 -2.89 -18.00 0.95
C GLU A 21 -1.49 -18.37 0.43
N SER A 22 -0.61 -17.39 0.27
CA SER A 22 0.75 -17.65 -0.20
C SER A 22 1.61 -18.24 0.92
N LYS A 23 2.29 -19.34 0.66
CA LYS A 23 3.30 -19.89 1.57
C LYS A 23 4.54 -18.99 1.77
N TYR A 24 4.61 -17.90 1.00
CA TYR A 24 5.66 -16.90 1.07
C TYR A 24 5.18 -15.59 1.70
N PHE A 25 4.12 -15.64 2.47
CA PHE A 25 3.56 -14.51 3.21
C PHE A 25 3.39 -14.88 4.69
N GLN A 26 3.70 -13.94 5.57
CA GLN A 26 3.44 -14.07 7.00
C GLN A 26 3.00 -12.70 7.56
N SER A 27 1.81 -12.65 8.13
CA SER A 27 1.33 -11.48 8.85
C SER A 27 2.10 -11.30 10.16
N LEU A 28 2.46 -10.07 10.47
CA LEU A 28 2.99 -9.65 11.77
C LEU A 28 1.97 -8.84 12.58
N ASN A 29 0.72 -8.77 12.13
CA ASN A 29 -0.37 -8.17 12.90
C ASN A 29 -0.59 -8.89 14.24
N GLY A 30 -1.37 -8.26 15.13
CA GLY A 30 -1.68 -8.78 16.46
C GLY A 30 -0.83 -8.14 17.55
N ASP A 31 -0.55 -8.87 18.61
CA ASP A 31 0.11 -8.34 19.80
C ASP A 31 1.61 -8.11 19.56
N TRP A 32 2.07 -6.92 19.94
CA TRP A 32 3.48 -6.52 19.98
C TRP A 32 3.85 -6.09 21.37
N LYS A 33 5.07 -6.36 21.83
CA LYS A 33 5.65 -5.71 23.02
C LYS A 33 5.77 -4.22 22.76
N PHE A 34 5.40 -3.41 23.77
CA PHE A 34 5.29 -1.96 23.61
C PHE A 34 5.74 -1.20 24.83
N HIS A 35 6.54 -0.15 24.60
CA HIS A 35 6.95 0.81 25.62
C HIS A 35 6.68 2.23 25.12
N PHE A 36 5.91 2.98 25.90
CA PHE A 36 5.60 4.38 25.61
C PHE A 36 6.58 5.30 26.32
N SER A 37 7.14 6.26 25.59
CA SER A 37 8.00 7.30 26.11
C SER A 37 7.41 8.69 25.74
N PRO A 38 7.26 9.60 26.73
CA PRO A 38 6.62 10.90 26.48
C PRO A 38 7.46 11.81 25.56
N ASN A 39 8.76 11.57 25.47
CA ASN A 39 9.68 12.29 24.58
C ASN A 39 10.83 11.37 24.13
N PRO A 40 11.63 11.76 23.12
CA PRO A 40 12.71 10.93 22.60
C PRO A 40 13.83 10.61 23.59
N ASN A 41 14.08 11.49 24.58
CA ASN A 41 15.17 11.28 25.55
C ASN A 41 14.82 10.19 26.57
N ASP A 42 13.53 9.98 26.83
CA ASP A 42 13.05 8.94 27.74
C ASP A 42 12.90 7.56 27.08
N ARG A 43 13.18 7.47 25.78
CA ARG A 43 13.15 6.20 25.07
C ARG A 43 14.20 5.24 25.63
N SER A 44 13.81 3.98 25.89
CA SER A 44 14.73 2.94 26.34
C SER A 44 15.93 2.83 25.40
N GLU A 45 17.12 3.03 25.95
CA GLU A 45 18.35 2.83 25.18
C GLU A 45 18.51 1.36 24.79
N ASN A 46 19.07 1.14 23.63
CA ASN A 46 19.39 -0.22 23.14
C ASN A 46 18.20 -1.20 23.06
N PHE A 47 16.95 -0.72 23.13
CA PHE A 47 15.76 -1.58 23.05
C PHE A 47 15.72 -2.44 21.79
N HIS A 48 16.43 -2.03 20.74
CA HIS A 48 16.54 -2.73 19.47
C HIS A 48 17.44 -3.96 19.51
N LYS A 49 18.30 -4.09 20.52
CA LYS A 49 19.23 -5.23 20.62
C LYS A 49 18.50 -6.55 20.78
N ALA A 50 19.01 -7.61 20.14
CA ALA A 50 18.39 -8.92 20.15
C ALA A 50 18.22 -9.50 21.57
N ASN A 51 19.18 -9.22 22.48
CA ASN A 51 19.18 -9.69 23.86
C ASN A 51 18.56 -8.71 24.86
N TYR A 52 17.83 -7.69 24.38
CA TYR A 52 17.13 -6.76 25.27
C TYR A 52 16.00 -7.47 26.00
N ASP A 53 15.93 -7.28 27.33
CA ASP A 53 14.85 -7.80 28.16
C ASP A 53 13.63 -6.86 28.06
N ASP A 54 12.58 -7.32 27.40
CA ASP A 54 11.31 -6.62 27.25
C ASP A 54 10.17 -7.32 28.04
N SER A 55 10.52 -8.12 29.03
CA SER A 55 9.56 -8.89 29.82
C SER A 55 8.58 -8.02 30.61
N ASP A 56 9.00 -6.81 31.01
CA ASP A 56 8.20 -5.81 31.73
C ASP A 56 7.39 -4.89 30.80
N TRP A 57 7.57 -5.01 29.47
CA TRP A 57 6.84 -4.19 28.52
C TRP A 57 5.37 -4.60 28.43
N SER A 58 4.52 -3.61 28.22
CA SER A 58 3.11 -3.85 27.91
C SER A 58 2.95 -4.49 26.53
N GLU A 59 1.72 -4.85 26.19
CA GLU A 59 1.34 -5.31 24.86
C GLU A 59 0.45 -4.28 24.19
N ILE A 60 0.58 -4.15 22.86
CA ILE A 60 -0.24 -3.30 22.01
C ILE A 60 -0.69 -4.07 20.77
N ILE A 61 -1.91 -3.84 20.35
CA ILE A 61 -2.45 -4.44 19.11
C ILE A 61 -2.00 -3.62 17.90
N VAL A 62 -1.43 -4.29 16.92
CA VAL A 62 -1.04 -3.77 15.60
C VAL A 62 -1.89 -4.47 14.52
N PRO A 63 -2.54 -3.76 13.58
CA PRO A 63 -2.63 -2.30 13.48
C PRO A 63 -3.40 -1.64 14.63
N GLY A 64 -2.96 -0.45 15.03
CA GLY A 64 -3.62 0.31 16.08
C GLY A 64 -2.90 1.59 16.46
N HIS A 65 -3.54 2.35 17.31
CA HIS A 65 -3.05 3.61 17.84
C HIS A 65 -2.81 3.49 19.33
N TRP A 66 -1.69 4.01 19.82
CA TRP A 66 -1.42 3.98 21.25
C TRP A 66 -2.37 4.88 22.05
N GLU A 67 -2.89 5.98 21.44
CA GLU A 67 -3.87 6.84 22.09
C GLU A 67 -5.21 6.12 22.37
N LEU A 68 -5.62 5.24 21.46
CA LEU A 68 -6.86 4.46 21.62
C LEU A 68 -6.66 3.20 22.48
N GLN A 69 -5.43 2.91 22.86
CA GLN A 69 -5.08 1.77 23.71
C GLN A 69 -4.54 2.19 25.09
N GLY A 70 -4.68 3.49 25.45
CA GLY A 70 -4.52 3.97 26.82
C GLY A 70 -3.19 4.63 27.18
N TRP A 71 -2.27 4.87 26.20
CA TRP A 71 -0.95 5.47 26.51
C TRP A 71 -0.85 6.97 26.28
N SER A 72 -1.86 7.60 25.65
CA SER A 72 -1.89 9.04 25.41
C SER A 72 -3.31 9.46 25.11
N VAL A 73 -3.50 10.70 24.66
CA VAL A 73 -4.80 11.22 24.22
C VAL A 73 -4.77 11.61 22.75
N PRO A 74 -5.84 11.34 21.99
CA PRO A 74 -6.01 11.87 20.65
C PRO A 74 -6.06 13.39 20.69
N ILE A 75 -5.49 14.05 19.68
CA ILE A 75 -5.57 15.49 19.50
C ILE A 75 -6.42 15.76 18.26
N TYR A 76 -7.38 16.67 18.38
CA TYR A 76 -8.12 17.18 17.24
C TYR A 76 -7.75 18.63 17.01
N LEU A 77 -7.29 18.95 15.80
CA LEU A 77 -6.98 20.31 15.36
C LEU A 77 -7.35 20.42 13.88
N ASP A 78 -8.00 21.50 13.55
CA ASP A 78 -8.41 21.84 12.19
C ASP A 78 -7.24 22.48 11.42
N GLU A 79 -6.87 23.71 11.78
CA GLU A 79 -5.92 24.53 11.03
C GLU A 79 -4.53 24.58 11.69
N GLU A 80 -4.46 24.43 13.00
CA GLU A 80 -3.26 24.61 13.78
C GLU A 80 -2.39 23.37 13.85
N TYR A 81 -1.08 23.57 14.08
CA TYR A 81 -0.18 22.47 14.44
C TYR A 81 -0.34 22.11 15.92
N PRO A 82 -0.16 20.83 16.30
CA PRO A 82 -0.24 20.40 17.69
C PRO A 82 0.96 20.86 18.56
N PHE A 83 1.80 21.73 18.02
CA PHE A 83 2.98 22.30 18.66
C PHE A 83 3.30 23.67 18.04
N PRO A 84 4.05 24.56 18.73
CA PRO A 84 4.49 25.82 18.15
C PRO A 84 5.29 25.57 16.86
N PRO A 85 4.90 26.15 15.72
CA PRO A 85 5.55 25.90 14.44
C PRO A 85 6.96 26.53 14.38
N ASN A 86 7.91 25.71 13.94
CA ASN A 86 9.29 26.11 13.64
C ASN A 86 9.86 25.18 12.56
N PRO A 87 9.24 25.16 11.34
CA PRO A 87 9.63 24.22 10.30
C PRO A 87 11.09 24.33 9.90
N PRO A 88 11.80 23.22 9.65
CA PRO A 88 11.29 21.82 9.68
C PRO A 88 11.37 21.16 11.06
N PHE A 89 11.70 21.89 12.11
CA PHE A 89 11.97 21.30 13.43
C PHE A 89 10.67 21.01 14.18
N VAL A 90 10.64 19.85 14.86
CA VAL A 90 9.56 19.46 15.77
C VAL A 90 10.07 19.49 17.22
N PRO A 91 9.19 19.67 18.24
CA PRO A 91 9.63 19.76 19.63
C PRO A 91 10.24 18.42 20.09
N HIS A 92 11.29 18.49 20.91
CA HIS A 92 11.90 17.33 21.52
C HIS A 92 11.23 16.92 22.84
N ASP A 93 10.74 17.87 23.60
CA ASP A 93 10.12 17.67 24.92
C ASP A 93 8.65 17.26 24.84
N TYR A 94 8.03 17.41 23.69
CA TYR A 94 6.62 17.06 23.41
C TYR A 94 6.49 16.21 22.15
N ASN A 95 7.31 15.17 22.01
CA ASN A 95 7.28 14.26 20.87
C ASN A 95 7.36 12.83 21.36
N ALA A 96 6.21 12.25 21.69
CA ALA A 96 6.15 10.89 22.20
C ALA A 96 6.74 9.86 21.23
N VAL A 97 7.33 8.82 21.78
CA VAL A 97 7.89 7.69 21.03
C VAL A 97 7.27 6.39 21.51
N GLY A 98 6.71 5.63 20.58
CA GLY A 98 6.32 4.24 20.80
C GLY A 98 7.45 3.31 20.36
N SER A 99 7.99 2.54 21.30
CA SER A 99 8.95 1.48 21.02
C SER A 99 8.20 0.14 20.92
N TYR A 100 8.36 -0.55 19.81
CA TYR A 100 7.67 -1.80 19.50
C TYR A 100 8.68 -2.92 19.30
N ARG A 101 8.35 -4.14 19.74
CA ARG A 101 9.16 -5.34 19.48
C ARG A 101 8.26 -6.53 19.17
N LYS A 102 8.69 -7.39 18.24
CA LYS A 102 8.01 -8.63 17.92
C LYS A 102 8.98 -9.68 17.41
N SER A 103 8.85 -10.91 17.93
CA SER A 103 9.52 -12.08 17.36
C SER A 103 8.74 -12.64 16.19
N PHE A 104 9.46 -13.15 15.17
CA PHE A 104 8.90 -13.83 14.02
C PHE A 104 9.85 -14.93 13.53
N THR A 105 9.33 -15.86 12.75
CA THR A 105 10.12 -17.00 12.28
C THR A 105 10.21 -17.01 10.74
N ILE A 106 11.42 -17.13 10.21
CA ILE A 106 11.64 -17.39 8.78
C ILE A 106 11.70 -18.89 8.57
N PRO A 107 10.77 -19.49 7.81
CA PRO A 107 10.78 -20.92 7.56
C PRO A 107 11.87 -21.35 6.58
N ASP A 108 12.38 -22.58 6.69
CA ASP A 108 13.40 -23.17 5.81
C ASP A 108 13.05 -23.03 4.32
N SER A 109 11.75 -23.08 3.99
CA SER A 109 11.27 -22.95 2.61
C SER A 109 11.51 -21.57 1.98
N TRP A 110 11.95 -20.58 2.78
CA TRP A 110 12.31 -19.24 2.31
C TRP A 110 13.81 -19.08 2.06
N ASP A 111 14.60 -20.11 2.34
CA ASP A 111 16.04 -20.07 2.09
C ASP A 111 16.38 -19.68 0.64
N GLY A 112 17.39 -18.86 0.47
CA GLY A 112 17.84 -18.36 -0.83
C GLY A 112 16.90 -17.39 -1.54
N ARG A 113 15.84 -16.89 -0.87
CA ARG A 113 14.93 -15.87 -1.37
C ARG A 113 15.26 -14.49 -0.82
N HIS A 114 14.76 -13.45 -1.48
CA HIS A 114 14.70 -12.11 -0.92
C HIS A 114 13.51 -11.98 0.03
N ILE A 115 13.74 -11.39 1.18
CA ILE A 115 12.74 -11.24 2.24
C ILE A 115 12.50 -9.75 2.47
N PHE A 116 11.23 -9.37 2.43
CA PHE A 116 10.80 -7.99 2.59
C PHE A 116 9.92 -7.84 3.82
N LEU A 117 10.11 -6.73 4.53
CA LEU A 117 9.24 -6.27 5.61
C LEU A 117 8.43 -5.08 5.12
N HIS A 118 7.11 -5.18 5.25
CA HIS A 118 6.16 -4.20 4.77
C HIS A 118 5.36 -3.60 5.92
N PHE A 119 5.27 -2.28 5.93
CA PHE A 119 4.36 -1.51 6.77
C PHE A 119 3.37 -0.77 5.87
N GLY A 120 2.08 -1.03 6.00
CA GLY A 120 1.05 -0.39 5.19
C GLY A 120 0.82 1.09 5.51
N GLY A 121 1.20 1.54 6.73
CA GLY A 121 1.14 2.93 7.16
C GLY A 121 1.56 3.07 8.62
N VAL A 122 2.43 4.03 8.88
CA VAL A 122 2.95 4.33 10.23
C VAL A 122 3.03 5.84 10.44
N ARG A 123 2.39 6.34 11.48
CA ARG A 123 2.32 7.77 11.74
C ARG A 123 3.22 8.15 12.96
N SER A 124 4.10 9.13 12.84
CA SER A 124 4.43 10.01 11.71
C SER A 124 5.67 9.52 10.96
N ALA A 125 6.73 9.14 11.71
CA ALA A 125 7.98 8.62 11.20
C ALA A 125 8.47 7.47 12.07
N PHE A 126 9.29 6.59 11.53
CA PHE A 126 9.77 5.45 12.27
C PHE A 126 11.13 4.93 11.80
N TYR A 127 11.82 4.30 12.72
CA TYR A 127 13.07 3.57 12.52
C TYR A 127 12.82 2.08 12.71
N VAL A 128 13.51 1.25 11.93
CA VAL A 128 13.39 -0.22 11.95
C VAL A 128 14.74 -0.87 12.19
N TRP A 129 14.75 -1.87 13.05
CA TRP A 129 15.88 -2.77 13.29
C TRP A 129 15.42 -4.22 13.18
N ILE A 130 16.29 -5.08 12.65
CA ILE A 130 16.12 -6.54 12.65
C ILE A 130 17.30 -7.16 13.39
N ASN A 131 17.04 -8.00 14.38
CA ASN A 131 18.05 -8.69 15.19
C ASN A 131 19.09 -7.75 15.84
N GLY A 132 18.74 -6.48 16.02
CA GLY A 132 19.60 -5.45 16.58
C GLY A 132 20.27 -4.55 15.56
N ASP A 133 20.31 -4.92 14.30
CA ASP A 133 20.92 -4.16 13.21
C ASP A 133 19.92 -3.16 12.60
N PHE A 134 20.40 -1.95 12.34
CA PHE A 134 19.58 -0.89 11.75
C PHE A 134 19.30 -1.18 10.28
N VAL A 135 18.01 -1.23 9.93
CA VAL A 135 17.54 -1.51 8.56
C VAL A 135 17.22 -0.24 7.81
N GLY A 136 16.51 0.71 8.46
CA GLY A 136 16.11 1.92 7.76
C GLY A 136 15.15 2.82 8.54
N TYR A 137 14.78 3.90 7.85
CA TYR A 137 13.87 4.95 8.30
C TYR A 137 12.82 5.20 7.24
N SER A 138 11.61 5.56 7.65
CA SER A 138 10.57 6.04 6.75
C SER A 138 9.66 7.06 7.43
N GLN A 139 9.02 7.89 6.61
CA GLN A 139 7.95 8.82 6.96
C GLN A 139 6.95 8.90 5.82
N GLY A 140 5.85 9.62 6.01
CA GLY A 140 4.73 9.63 5.06
C GLY A 140 3.64 8.68 5.53
N SER A 141 2.88 9.12 6.53
CA SER A 141 1.98 8.29 7.36
C SER A 141 0.96 7.45 6.60
N LYS A 142 0.58 7.87 5.39
CA LYS A 142 -0.50 7.26 4.59
C LYS A 142 -0.01 6.47 3.39
N THR A 143 1.29 6.33 3.26
CA THR A 143 1.93 5.53 2.21
C THR A 143 2.66 4.34 2.81
N PRO A 144 2.69 3.20 2.12
CA PRO A 144 3.42 2.05 2.61
C PRO A 144 4.94 2.28 2.60
N ALA A 145 5.62 1.63 3.52
CA ALA A 145 7.07 1.54 3.56
C ALA A 145 7.52 0.08 3.49
N GLU A 146 8.51 -0.19 2.67
CA GLU A 146 9.02 -1.54 2.44
C GLU A 146 10.53 -1.57 2.57
N PHE A 147 11.05 -2.58 3.25
CA PHE A 147 12.46 -2.77 3.52
C PHE A 147 12.89 -4.16 3.04
N ASP A 148 13.95 -4.25 2.25
CA ASP A 148 14.64 -5.53 1.97
C ASP A 148 15.44 -5.90 3.24
N ILE A 149 14.99 -6.95 3.91
CA ILE A 149 15.59 -7.42 5.16
C ILE A 149 16.40 -8.71 4.96
N THR A 150 16.68 -9.09 3.72
CA THR A 150 17.33 -10.36 3.35
C THR A 150 18.63 -10.59 4.10
N ASP A 151 19.47 -9.55 4.19
CA ASP A 151 20.80 -9.63 4.81
C ASP A 151 20.76 -9.49 6.35
N PHE A 152 19.59 -9.21 6.92
CA PHE A 152 19.38 -8.99 8.36
C PHE A 152 18.71 -10.15 9.08
N VAL A 153 18.10 -11.09 8.34
CA VAL A 153 17.36 -12.23 8.91
C VAL A 153 18.14 -13.52 8.77
N GLN A 154 17.81 -14.46 9.63
CA GLN A 154 18.26 -15.85 9.58
C GLN A 154 17.06 -16.80 9.47
N ILE A 155 17.28 -18.01 8.96
CA ILE A 155 16.29 -19.08 9.06
C ILE A 155 16.05 -19.37 10.55
N GLY A 156 14.80 -19.53 10.94
CA GLY A 156 14.38 -19.67 12.32
C GLY A 156 13.94 -18.36 12.94
N GLU A 157 14.22 -18.18 14.22
CA GLU A 157 13.74 -17.05 15.02
C GLU A 157 14.48 -15.75 14.72
N ASN A 158 13.73 -14.66 14.60
CA ASN A 158 14.20 -13.29 14.38
C ASN A 158 13.37 -12.33 15.22
N ASN A 159 13.89 -11.11 15.41
CA ASN A 159 13.20 -10.04 16.12
C ASN A 159 13.17 -8.77 15.27
N VAL A 160 12.02 -8.13 15.20
CA VAL A 160 11.86 -6.78 14.66
C VAL A 160 11.63 -5.80 15.80
N SER A 161 12.35 -4.67 15.77
CA SER A 161 12.18 -3.55 16.68
C SER A 161 11.88 -2.28 15.87
N VAL A 162 10.90 -1.48 16.34
CA VAL A 162 10.46 -0.26 15.66
C VAL A 162 10.35 0.87 16.68
N ALA A 163 10.90 2.05 16.35
CA ALA A 163 10.66 3.27 17.10
C ALA A 163 9.79 4.21 16.26
N VAL A 164 8.55 4.45 16.69
CA VAL A 164 7.60 5.34 16.03
C VAL A 164 7.56 6.67 16.75
N TYR A 165 7.77 7.76 16.02
CA TYR A 165 7.73 9.13 16.54
C TYR A 165 6.39 9.78 16.22
N ARG A 166 5.79 10.44 17.22
CA ARG A 166 4.51 11.12 17.08
C ARG A 166 4.55 12.21 16.02
N PHE A 167 5.62 12.98 15.98
CA PHE A 167 5.84 14.10 15.05
C PHE A 167 7.18 13.96 14.34
N SER A 168 7.20 14.44 13.10
CA SER A 168 8.37 14.57 12.24
C SER A 168 8.23 15.88 11.42
N ASP A 169 9.21 16.23 10.64
CA ASP A 169 9.11 17.33 9.67
C ASP A 169 7.95 17.11 8.68
N GLY A 170 7.64 15.85 8.32
CA GLY A 170 6.44 15.49 7.56
C GLY A 170 5.13 15.95 8.21
N SER A 171 5.09 16.15 9.52
CA SER A 171 3.89 16.63 10.24
C SER A 171 3.45 18.04 9.80
N TYR A 172 4.35 18.83 9.22
CA TYR A 172 4.01 20.13 8.64
C TYR A 172 3.24 20.03 7.33
N LEU A 173 3.41 18.93 6.59
CA LEU A 173 2.71 18.67 5.33
C LEU A 173 1.46 17.79 5.53
N GLU A 174 1.40 17.05 6.64
CA GLU A 174 0.30 16.16 6.99
C GLU A 174 -0.65 16.83 7.99
N GLY A 175 -1.05 18.05 7.68
CA GLY A 175 -1.88 18.92 8.50
C GLY A 175 -3.39 18.80 8.25
N GLN A 176 -3.88 17.64 7.82
CA GLN A 176 -5.29 17.42 7.52
C GLN A 176 -6.19 17.73 8.72
N ASP A 177 -7.37 18.30 8.44
CA ASP A 177 -8.43 18.49 9.43
C ASP A 177 -8.98 17.14 9.90
N THR A 178 -8.37 16.58 10.92
CA THR A 178 -8.76 15.29 11.48
C THR A 178 -8.03 14.99 12.78
N TRP A 179 -8.44 13.91 13.46
CA TRP A 179 -7.79 13.39 14.64
C TRP A 179 -6.31 13.06 14.40
N ARG A 180 -5.45 13.56 15.30
CA ARG A 180 -4.03 13.22 15.39
C ARG A 180 -3.90 12.03 16.32
N VAL A 181 -3.70 10.87 15.74
CA VAL A 181 -3.40 9.61 16.42
C VAL A 181 -2.13 9.03 15.83
N SER A 182 -1.42 8.22 16.57
CA SER A 182 -0.08 7.74 16.23
C SER A 182 0.03 6.23 16.36
N GLY A 183 1.05 5.66 15.78
CA GLY A 183 1.32 4.23 15.84
C GLY A 183 1.39 3.57 14.46
N ILE A 184 1.35 2.26 14.46
CA ILE A 184 1.33 1.44 13.25
C ILE A 184 -0.14 1.23 12.87
N GLU A 185 -0.65 2.07 11.97
CA GLU A 185 -2.09 2.19 11.71
C GLU A 185 -2.62 1.24 10.65
N ARG A 186 -1.73 0.63 9.87
CA ARG A 186 -2.08 -0.38 8.86
C ARG A 186 -1.28 -1.64 9.07
N GLU A 187 -1.61 -2.69 8.34
CA GLU A 187 -1.00 -4.01 8.47
C GLU A 187 0.53 -4.02 8.35
N VAL A 188 1.13 -4.98 9.04
CA VAL A 188 2.54 -5.30 8.95
C VAL A 188 2.67 -6.76 8.54
N PHE A 189 3.53 -7.04 7.58
CA PHE A 189 3.80 -8.40 7.14
C PHE A 189 5.21 -8.55 6.57
N ILE A 190 5.68 -9.78 6.53
CA ILE A 190 6.87 -10.18 5.78
C ILE A 190 6.49 -11.09 4.64
N TYR A 191 7.27 -11.05 3.58
CA TYR A 191 7.08 -11.94 2.45
C TYR A 191 8.40 -12.25 1.74
N ALA A 192 8.46 -13.42 1.10
CA ALA A 192 9.65 -13.87 0.41
C ALA A 192 9.42 -13.95 -1.11
N ARG A 193 10.37 -13.43 -1.88
CA ARG A 193 10.36 -13.44 -3.35
C ARG A 193 11.57 -14.12 -3.94
N SER A 194 11.43 -14.61 -5.16
CA SER A 194 12.55 -15.16 -5.91
C SER A 194 13.59 -14.09 -6.23
N LYS A 195 14.85 -14.50 -6.37
CA LYS A 195 15.95 -13.65 -6.86
C LYS A 195 15.64 -13.08 -8.26
N THR A 196 14.97 -13.87 -9.10
CA THR A 196 14.39 -13.38 -10.36
C THR A 196 12.91 -13.20 -10.18
N ARG A 197 12.41 -11.98 -10.43
CA ARG A 197 11.03 -11.60 -10.17
C ARG A 197 10.54 -10.47 -11.06
N ILE A 198 9.24 -10.30 -11.13
CA ILE A 198 8.62 -9.10 -11.71
C ILE A 198 8.72 -8.00 -10.64
N SER A 199 9.69 -7.10 -10.74
CA SER A 199 9.93 -6.06 -9.71
C SER A 199 8.80 -5.03 -9.66
N ASP A 200 8.23 -4.68 -10.83
CA ASP A 200 7.08 -3.78 -10.93
C ASP A 200 6.30 -4.03 -12.22
N PHE A 201 5.06 -3.59 -12.27
CA PHE A 201 4.31 -3.49 -13.51
C PHE A 201 3.33 -2.32 -13.48
N PHE A 202 3.08 -1.75 -14.64
CA PHE A 202 2.12 -0.67 -14.81
C PHE A 202 1.14 -1.03 -15.94
N ALA A 203 -0.14 -1.13 -15.60
CA ALA A 203 -1.20 -1.50 -16.54
C ALA A 203 -2.14 -0.31 -16.76
N ILE A 204 -2.19 0.17 -18.00
CA ILE A 204 -3.17 1.17 -18.44
C ILE A 204 -4.20 0.46 -19.30
N THR A 205 -5.46 0.60 -18.93
CA THR A 205 -6.58 0.09 -19.71
C THR A 205 -7.43 1.24 -20.25
N SER A 206 -7.89 1.13 -21.49
CA SER A 206 -8.76 2.08 -22.15
C SER A 206 -9.72 1.37 -23.10
N LEU A 207 -10.48 2.13 -23.87
CA LEU A 207 -11.36 1.63 -24.92
C LEU A 207 -11.01 2.29 -26.25
N ASP A 208 -11.27 1.59 -27.36
CA ASP A 208 -11.17 2.12 -28.71
C ASP A 208 -12.20 3.26 -28.95
N SER A 209 -12.17 3.86 -30.11
CA SER A 209 -13.10 4.95 -30.49
C SER A 209 -14.57 4.49 -30.58
N THR A 210 -14.81 3.19 -30.69
CA THR A 210 -16.15 2.60 -30.75
C THR A 210 -16.68 2.15 -29.39
N PHE A 211 -15.86 2.19 -28.37
CA PHE A 211 -16.11 1.69 -26.99
C PHE A 211 -16.46 0.20 -26.91
N LYS A 212 -16.05 -0.58 -27.91
CA LYS A 212 -16.33 -2.02 -28.00
C LYS A 212 -15.11 -2.88 -27.69
N ASN A 213 -13.93 -2.41 -28.07
CA ASN A 213 -12.69 -3.11 -27.85
C ASN A 213 -11.90 -2.45 -26.72
N GLY A 214 -11.24 -3.27 -25.94
CA GLY A 214 -10.31 -2.82 -24.90
C GLY A 214 -8.93 -2.55 -25.48
N ILE A 215 -8.27 -1.54 -24.96
CA ILE A 215 -6.84 -1.28 -25.19
C ILE A 215 -6.13 -1.53 -23.88
N ILE A 216 -5.08 -2.32 -23.88
CA ILE A 216 -4.21 -2.53 -22.74
C ILE A 216 -2.78 -2.15 -23.08
N SER A 217 -2.17 -1.31 -22.27
CA SER A 217 -0.75 -0.96 -22.31
C SER A 217 -0.10 -1.40 -21.02
N LEU A 218 0.92 -2.24 -21.13
CA LEU A 218 1.66 -2.77 -19.99
C LEU A 218 3.12 -2.37 -20.06
N LYS A 219 3.66 -1.97 -18.93
CA LYS A 219 5.08 -1.92 -18.66
C LYS A 219 5.35 -2.95 -17.56
N ILE A 220 6.27 -3.86 -17.77
CA ILE A 220 6.65 -4.90 -16.83
C ILE A 220 8.14 -4.75 -16.57
N ASP A 221 8.52 -4.43 -15.34
CA ASP A 221 9.90 -4.35 -14.92
C ASP A 221 10.28 -5.67 -14.21
N VAL A 222 11.37 -6.25 -14.64
CA VAL A 222 11.89 -7.52 -14.11
C VAL A 222 13.26 -7.28 -13.53
N GLU A 223 13.51 -7.85 -12.37
CA GLU A 223 14.80 -7.83 -11.68
C GLU A 223 15.34 -9.25 -11.57
N ASN A 224 16.64 -9.40 -11.77
CA ASN A 224 17.36 -10.65 -11.60
C ASN A 224 18.60 -10.44 -10.72
N LYS A 225 18.54 -10.95 -9.49
CA LYS A 225 19.66 -11.03 -8.54
C LYS A 225 20.22 -12.45 -8.44
N GLY A 226 19.84 -13.33 -9.38
CA GLY A 226 20.39 -14.67 -9.53
C GLY A 226 21.49 -14.73 -10.59
N GLU A 227 21.55 -15.83 -11.33
CA GLU A 227 22.52 -16.00 -12.42
C GLU A 227 22.23 -15.01 -13.56
N PRO A 228 23.21 -14.20 -13.98
CA PRO A 228 23.03 -13.21 -15.04
C PRO A 228 22.85 -13.88 -16.42
N ASN A 229 22.30 -13.12 -17.35
CA ASN A 229 22.16 -13.51 -18.76
C ASN A 229 21.40 -14.82 -19.01
N GLN A 230 20.48 -15.16 -18.11
CA GLN A 230 19.60 -16.32 -18.31
C GLN A 230 18.34 -15.93 -19.09
N PRO A 231 17.86 -16.83 -19.97
CA PRO A 231 16.58 -16.62 -20.65
C PRO A 231 15.39 -16.92 -19.73
N TYR A 232 14.42 -16.03 -19.76
CA TYR A 232 13.16 -16.15 -19.01
C TYR A 232 11.98 -15.95 -19.95
N ALA A 233 10.89 -16.68 -19.69
CA ALA A 233 9.62 -16.52 -20.37
C ALA A 233 8.67 -15.71 -19.49
N ILE A 234 8.21 -14.56 -20.00
CA ILE A 234 7.22 -13.71 -19.35
C ILE A 234 5.88 -13.88 -20.07
N ARG A 235 4.87 -14.35 -19.36
CA ARG A 235 3.55 -14.59 -19.91
C ARG A 235 2.56 -13.57 -19.39
N VAL A 236 1.80 -12.98 -20.30
CA VAL A 236 0.69 -12.07 -20.04
C VAL A 236 -0.61 -12.77 -20.41
N LYS A 237 -1.51 -12.94 -19.46
CA LYS A 237 -2.81 -13.59 -19.68
C LYS A 237 -3.93 -12.72 -19.15
N LEU A 238 -4.99 -12.54 -19.95
CA LEU A 238 -6.21 -11.84 -19.56
C LEU A 238 -7.41 -12.77 -19.65
N THR A 239 -8.17 -12.86 -18.58
CA THR A 239 -9.39 -13.69 -18.52
C THR A 239 -10.56 -12.86 -18.00
N ASP A 240 -11.77 -13.16 -18.46
CA ASP A 240 -12.97 -12.56 -17.92
C ASP A 240 -13.31 -13.13 -16.51
N SER A 241 -14.19 -12.42 -15.79
CA SER A 241 -14.67 -12.85 -14.47
C SER A 241 -15.84 -13.83 -14.54
N SER A 242 -16.22 -14.32 -15.72
CA SER A 242 -17.29 -15.30 -15.88
C SER A 242 -16.91 -16.65 -15.24
N ARG A 243 -17.92 -17.46 -14.90
CA ARG A 243 -17.69 -18.80 -14.36
C ARG A 243 -16.81 -19.68 -15.27
N ARG A 244 -16.83 -19.44 -16.57
CA ARG A 244 -16.02 -20.17 -17.58
C ARG A 244 -14.62 -19.59 -17.74
N LYS A 245 -14.31 -18.43 -17.12
CA LYS A 245 -13.01 -17.74 -17.19
C LYS A 245 -12.47 -17.70 -18.64
N ARG A 246 -13.30 -17.16 -19.56
CA ARG A 246 -12.93 -17.09 -20.98
C ARG A 246 -11.61 -16.32 -21.12
N GLU A 247 -10.67 -16.94 -21.79
CA GLU A 247 -9.40 -16.31 -22.15
C GLU A 247 -9.64 -15.30 -23.26
N LEU A 248 -9.15 -14.06 -23.04
CA LEU A 248 -9.28 -12.95 -23.99
C LEU A 248 -7.95 -12.64 -24.63
N TYR A 249 -6.87 -12.92 -23.92
CA TYR A 249 -5.51 -12.71 -24.37
C TYR A 249 -4.56 -13.67 -23.65
N ASP A 250 -3.59 -14.19 -24.39
CA ASP A 250 -2.49 -15.00 -23.86
C ASP A 250 -1.27 -14.85 -24.76
N SER A 251 -0.20 -14.33 -24.23
CA SER A 251 1.06 -14.19 -24.96
C SER A 251 2.24 -14.43 -24.07
N THR A 252 3.32 -14.92 -24.66
CA THR A 252 4.59 -15.20 -23.97
C THR A 252 5.73 -14.52 -24.71
N PHE A 253 6.56 -13.81 -23.96
CA PHE A 253 7.77 -13.13 -24.42
C PHE A 253 8.98 -13.80 -23.79
N VAL A 254 9.95 -14.17 -24.62
CA VAL A 254 11.23 -14.67 -24.11
C VAL A 254 12.24 -13.54 -24.13
N THR A 255 12.90 -13.31 -23.04
CA THR A 255 13.92 -12.29 -22.90
C THR A 255 15.08 -12.79 -22.04
N THR A 256 16.28 -12.29 -22.34
CA THR A 256 17.45 -12.52 -21.49
C THR A 256 17.54 -11.38 -20.47
N ILE A 257 17.74 -11.72 -19.21
CA ILE A 257 17.82 -10.76 -18.13
C ILE A 257 19.19 -10.89 -17.48
N ASP A 258 19.96 -9.80 -17.53
CA ASP A 258 21.21 -9.67 -16.81
C ASP A 258 20.93 -9.33 -15.34
N SER A 259 20.72 -8.07 -15.00
CA SER A 259 20.33 -7.59 -13.68
C SER A 259 18.90 -7.07 -13.63
N SER A 260 18.47 -6.41 -14.69
CA SER A 260 17.09 -5.91 -14.84
C SER A 260 16.72 -5.76 -16.32
N ASN A 261 15.42 -5.77 -16.59
CA ASN A 261 14.86 -5.47 -17.91
C ASN A 261 13.48 -4.85 -17.78
N SER A 262 13.09 -4.01 -18.74
CA SER A 262 11.77 -3.41 -18.83
C SER A 262 11.12 -3.77 -20.16
N ILE A 263 9.99 -4.46 -20.09
CA ILE A 263 9.24 -4.92 -21.26
C ILE A 263 7.99 -4.07 -21.40
N ARG A 264 7.74 -3.60 -22.61
CA ARG A 264 6.51 -2.89 -22.96
C ARG A 264 5.67 -3.72 -23.90
N PHE A 265 4.38 -3.66 -23.70
CA PHE A 265 3.41 -4.42 -24.42
C PHE A 265 2.13 -3.61 -24.61
N ASP A 266 1.65 -3.52 -25.84
CA ASP A 266 0.38 -2.88 -26.19
C ASP A 266 -0.47 -3.88 -26.99
N SER A 267 -1.76 -3.98 -26.68
CA SER A 267 -2.68 -4.84 -27.40
C SER A 267 -4.11 -4.32 -27.39
N GLU A 268 -4.83 -4.67 -28.42
CA GLU A 268 -6.27 -4.51 -28.51
C GLU A 268 -6.96 -5.83 -28.15
N ILE A 269 -7.94 -5.75 -27.26
CA ILE A 269 -8.73 -6.89 -26.77
C ILE A 269 -10.14 -6.79 -27.32
N THR A 270 -10.50 -7.70 -28.21
CA THR A 270 -11.79 -7.65 -28.90
C THR A 270 -12.97 -7.91 -27.97
N ARG A 271 -14.03 -7.11 -28.11
CA ARG A 271 -15.35 -7.30 -27.45
C ARG A 271 -15.26 -7.41 -25.93
N VAL A 272 -14.71 -6.39 -25.29
CA VAL A 272 -14.75 -6.27 -23.84
C VAL A 272 -16.09 -5.68 -23.37
N LYS A 273 -16.49 -6.03 -22.16
CA LYS A 273 -17.50 -5.27 -21.41
C LYS A 273 -16.79 -4.14 -20.68
N SER A 274 -17.21 -2.92 -20.94
CA SER A 274 -16.63 -1.75 -20.28
C SER A 274 -16.98 -1.73 -18.79
N TRP A 275 -16.08 -1.16 -17.99
CA TRP A 275 -16.32 -0.88 -16.59
C TRP A 275 -17.05 0.46 -16.45
N THR A 276 -18.08 0.50 -15.63
CA THR A 276 -18.77 1.70 -15.17
C THR A 276 -19.12 1.56 -13.69
N ALA A 277 -19.51 2.65 -13.03
CA ALA A 277 -19.99 2.57 -11.64
C ALA A 277 -21.26 1.71 -11.50
N GLU A 278 -22.08 1.60 -12.54
CA GLU A 278 -23.29 0.79 -12.54
C GLU A 278 -23.03 -0.67 -12.94
N GLU A 279 -22.08 -0.88 -13.84
CA GLU A 279 -21.65 -2.20 -14.31
C GLU A 279 -20.14 -2.35 -14.17
N PRO A 280 -19.63 -2.72 -13.00
CA PRO A 280 -18.20 -2.80 -12.71
C PRO A 280 -17.57 -4.08 -13.30
N ASN A 281 -17.58 -4.22 -14.61
CA ASN A 281 -17.02 -5.38 -15.28
C ASN A 281 -15.51 -5.42 -15.15
N LEU A 282 -14.98 -6.44 -14.48
CA LEU A 282 -13.56 -6.65 -14.24
C LEU A 282 -13.04 -7.89 -14.94
N TYR A 283 -11.76 -7.83 -15.27
CA TYR A 283 -10.97 -8.90 -15.87
C TYR A 283 -9.79 -9.22 -14.96
N THR A 284 -9.31 -10.46 -15.01
CA THR A 284 -8.10 -10.86 -14.31
C THR A 284 -6.92 -10.82 -15.27
N LEU A 285 -6.04 -9.86 -15.06
CA LEU A 285 -4.71 -9.80 -15.65
C LEU A 285 -3.78 -10.68 -14.80
N ARG A 286 -3.12 -11.65 -15.43
CA ARG A 286 -2.09 -12.49 -14.81
C ARG A 286 -0.77 -12.30 -15.53
N LEU A 287 0.25 -11.99 -14.77
CA LEU A 287 1.63 -11.94 -15.22
C LEU A 287 2.37 -13.10 -14.58
N SER A 288 3.23 -13.77 -15.32
CA SER A 288 4.06 -14.83 -14.76
C SER A 288 5.44 -14.84 -15.41
N ILE A 289 6.44 -15.25 -14.65
CA ILE A 289 7.80 -15.46 -15.12
C ILE A 289 8.18 -16.92 -14.87
N SER A 290 8.78 -17.55 -15.91
CA SER A 290 9.28 -18.92 -15.87
C SER A 290 10.73 -18.97 -16.35
N ASP A 291 11.50 -19.95 -15.87
CA ASP A 291 12.84 -20.20 -16.33
C ASP A 291 12.87 -20.90 -17.70
N SER A 292 14.09 -21.12 -18.24
CA SER A 292 14.30 -21.79 -19.52
C SER A 292 13.78 -23.23 -19.62
N THR A 293 13.53 -23.86 -18.47
CA THR A 293 12.93 -25.22 -18.43
C THR A 293 11.39 -25.19 -18.41
N GLY A 294 10.79 -24.00 -18.35
CA GLY A 294 9.36 -23.78 -18.22
C GLY A 294 8.85 -23.85 -16.77
N ARG A 295 9.73 -23.99 -15.77
CA ARG A 295 9.33 -23.98 -14.37
C ARG A 295 8.89 -22.58 -13.97
N LEU A 296 7.69 -22.48 -13.40
CA LEU A 296 7.15 -21.22 -12.89
C LEU A 296 7.98 -20.72 -11.69
N ILE A 297 8.47 -19.49 -11.81
CA ILE A 297 9.21 -18.79 -10.74
C ILE A 297 8.26 -17.96 -9.91
N GLU A 298 7.43 -17.13 -10.58
CA GLU A 298 6.48 -16.23 -9.92
C GLU A 298 5.26 -16.00 -10.81
N ALA A 299 4.12 -15.76 -10.16
CA ALA A 299 2.91 -15.31 -10.84
C ALA A 299 2.19 -14.26 -10.00
N ILE A 300 1.71 -13.23 -10.65
CA ILE A 300 0.99 -12.09 -10.08
C ILE A 300 -0.35 -11.99 -10.77
N SER A 301 -1.42 -11.65 -10.04
CA SER A 301 -2.72 -11.36 -10.63
C SER A 301 -3.28 -10.02 -10.16
N GLN A 302 -3.93 -9.30 -11.08
CA GLN A 302 -4.54 -8.00 -10.83
C GLN A 302 -5.91 -7.94 -11.52
N LYS A 303 -6.91 -7.36 -10.82
CA LYS A 303 -8.18 -7.01 -11.45
C LYS A 303 -8.03 -5.72 -12.24
N VAL A 304 -8.48 -5.72 -13.49
CA VAL A 304 -8.47 -4.55 -14.38
C VAL A 304 -9.83 -4.35 -15.01
N GLY A 305 -10.25 -3.10 -15.18
CA GLY A 305 -11.48 -2.73 -15.86
C GLY A 305 -11.18 -1.87 -17.10
N PHE A 306 -11.85 -2.10 -18.21
CA PHE A 306 -11.69 -1.28 -19.40
C PHE A 306 -12.63 -0.09 -19.34
N LYS A 307 -12.08 1.11 -19.22
CA LYS A 307 -12.83 2.37 -19.22
C LYS A 307 -12.02 3.47 -19.90
N LYS A 308 -12.71 4.40 -20.50
CA LYS A 308 -12.13 5.63 -21.06
C LYS A 308 -12.74 6.83 -20.36
N VAL A 309 -11.90 7.66 -19.74
CA VAL A 309 -12.31 8.90 -19.06
C VAL A 309 -11.79 10.07 -19.88
N GLU A 310 -12.66 11.01 -20.20
CA GLU A 310 -12.35 12.18 -21.03
C GLU A 310 -13.09 13.41 -20.50
N VAL A 311 -12.46 14.58 -20.61
CA VAL A 311 -13.14 15.86 -20.47
C VAL A 311 -13.36 16.43 -21.87
N LYS A 312 -14.62 16.59 -22.25
CA LYS A 312 -14.97 17.11 -23.59
C LYS A 312 -16.15 18.06 -23.49
N ASN A 313 -16.01 19.24 -24.11
CA ASN A 313 -17.03 20.31 -24.10
C ASN A 313 -17.51 20.66 -22.69
N GLY A 314 -16.59 20.72 -21.71
CA GLY A 314 -16.90 21.04 -20.32
C GLY A 314 -17.57 19.90 -19.53
N ASN A 315 -17.75 18.74 -20.11
CA ASN A 315 -18.34 17.57 -19.43
C ASN A 315 -17.31 16.49 -19.15
N LEU A 316 -17.43 15.84 -18.00
CA LEU A 316 -16.72 14.61 -17.69
C LEU A 316 -17.45 13.43 -18.33
N LEU A 317 -16.74 12.71 -19.18
CA LEU A 317 -17.29 11.56 -19.90
C LEU A 317 -16.63 10.28 -19.42
N VAL A 318 -17.43 9.24 -19.20
CA VAL A 318 -16.97 7.87 -19.03
C VAL A 318 -17.54 7.03 -20.15
N ASN A 319 -16.67 6.37 -20.92
CA ASN A 319 -17.03 5.57 -22.09
C ASN A 319 -17.91 6.35 -23.10
N GLY A 320 -17.56 7.62 -23.33
CA GLY A 320 -18.24 8.52 -24.24
C GLY A 320 -19.58 9.09 -23.74
N LYS A 321 -20.02 8.77 -22.54
CA LYS A 321 -21.25 9.27 -21.92
C LYS A 321 -20.95 10.25 -20.81
N ALA A 322 -21.63 11.41 -20.81
CA ALA A 322 -21.54 12.36 -19.69
C ALA A 322 -22.08 11.72 -18.42
N ILE A 323 -21.31 11.85 -17.34
CA ILE A 323 -21.69 11.37 -16.03
C ILE A 323 -21.95 12.52 -15.07
N MET A 324 -22.85 12.29 -14.11
CA MET A 324 -23.00 13.15 -12.94
C MET A 324 -22.34 12.46 -11.76
N ILE A 325 -21.37 13.15 -11.15
CA ILE A 325 -20.74 12.68 -9.90
C ILE A 325 -21.72 12.96 -8.76
N ARG A 326 -22.14 11.90 -8.09
CA ARG A 326 -22.87 11.93 -6.83
C ARG A 326 -21.95 11.32 -5.79
N GLY A 327 -21.13 12.17 -5.19
CA GLY A 327 -20.03 11.73 -4.35
C GLY A 327 -20.19 12.17 -2.88
N VAL A 328 -19.41 11.50 -2.04
CA VAL A 328 -19.22 11.86 -0.64
C VAL A 328 -17.74 11.91 -0.32
N ASN A 329 -17.40 12.71 0.70
CA ASN A 329 -16.09 12.66 1.32
C ASN A 329 -16.05 11.50 2.32
N ARG A 330 -14.93 10.79 2.39
CA ARG A 330 -14.74 9.70 3.34
C ARG A 330 -13.39 9.82 4.02
N HIS A 331 -13.41 9.92 5.33
CA HIS A 331 -12.24 9.63 6.14
C HIS A 331 -12.09 8.12 6.34
N GLU A 332 -10.85 7.64 6.29
CA GLU A 332 -10.50 6.28 6.70
C GLU A 332 -10.48 6.22 8.23
N TRP A 333 -11.68 6.07 8.83
CA TRP A 333 -11.88 6.15 10.27
C TRP A 333 -12.97 5.19 10.76
N ASP A 334 -12.66 4.47 11.83
CA ASP A 334 -13.57 3.63 12.58
C ASP A 334 -13.76 4.22 13.98
N PRO A 335 -15.00 4.26 14.55
CA PRO A 335 -15.26 4.90 15.85
C PRO A 335 -14.53 4.22 17.02
N VAL A 336 -14.12 2.97 16.89
CA VAL A 336 -13.43 2.20 17.93
C VAL A 336 -11.95 2.07 17.66
N ARG A 337 -11.58 1.82 16.41
CA ARG A 337 -10.22 1.48 15.99
C ARG A 337 -9.43 2.65 15.40
N GLY A 338 -10.07 3.81 15.25
CA GLY A 338 -9.46 4.94 14.57
C GLY A 338 -9.15 4.62 13.10
N ARG A 339 -7.92 4.77 12.67
CA ARG A 339 -7.49 4.55 11.28
C ARG A 339 -7.15 3.09 10.96
N ALA A 340 -7.13 2.22 11.99
CA ALA A 340 -6.92 0.79 11.80
C ALA A 340 -8.23 0.10 11.39
N ILE A 341 -8.78 0.50 10.24
CA ILE A 341 -10.05 -0.01 9.74
C ILE A 341 -9.94 -1.43 9.18
N THR A 342 -11.05 -2.15 9.18
CA THR A 342 -11.15 -3.50 8.64
C THR A 342 -11.79 -3.50 7.25
N GLU A 343 -11.65 -4.62 6.51
CA GLU A 343 -12.33 -4.79 5.22
C GLU A 343 -13.86 -4.74 5.39
N GLU A 344 -14.39 -5.32 6.47
CA GLU A 344 -15.83 -5.29 6.77
C GLU A 344 -16.34 -3.86 6.93
N SER A 345 -15.56 -2.98 7.60
CA SER A 345 -15.89 -1.56 7.73
C SER A 345 -15.90 -0.87 6.36
N MET A 346 -14.89 -1.13 5.53
CA MET A 346 -14.82 -0.59 4.16
C MET A 346 -16.00 -1.07 3.29
N VAL A 347 -16.33 -2.35 3.34
CA VAL A 347 -17.47 -2.91 2.61
C VAL A 347 -18.79 -2.30 3.09
N ARG A 348 -18.91 -2.07 4.39
CA ARG A 348 -20.10 -1.42 4.96
C ARG A 348 -20.30 0.01 4.42
N ASP A 349 -19.23 0.80 4.38
CA ASP A 349 -19.24 2.14 3.81
C ASP A 349 -19.69 2.11 2.34
N ILE A 350 -19.13 1.22 1.54
CA ILE A 350 -19.47 1.06 0.11
C ILE A 350 -20.94 0.66 -0.05
N GLN A 351 -21.42 -0.29 0.74
CA GLN A 351 -22.83 -0.72 0.70
C GLN A 351 -23.78 0.44 0.99
N LEU A 352 -23.47 1.26 2.00
CA LEU A 352 -24.25 2.45 2.33
C LEU A 352 -24.24 3.46 1.18
N MET A 353 -23.09 3.70 0.56
CA MET A 353 -22.98 4.57 -0.61
C MET A 353 -23.85 4.06 -1.76
N LYS A 354 -23.74 2.79 -2.11
CA LYS A 354 -24.53 2.19 -3.21
C LYS A 354 -26.03 2.19 -2.93
N GLN A 355 -26.46 1.91 -1.70
CA GLN A 355 -27.87 1.94 -1.28
C GLN A 355 -28.47 3.36 -1.39
N ASN A 356 -27.64 4.39 -1.31
CA ASN A 356 -28.06 5.79 -1.40
C ASN A 356 -27.75 6.42 -2.78
N ASN A 357 -27.52 5.61 -3.81
CA ASN A 357 -27.24 6.05 -5.19
C ASN A 357 -26.00 6.95 -5.31
N ILE A 358 -25.01 6.76 -4.45
CA ILE A 358 -23.70 7.41 -4.51
C ILE A 358 -22.82 6.59 -5.46
N ASN A 359 -22.16 7.27 -6.41
CA ASN A 359 -21.32 6.66 -7.41
C ASN A 359 -19.86 7.07 -7.35
N ALA A 360 -19.51 7.97 -6.41
CA ALA A 360 -18.16 8.47 -6.26
C ALA A 360 -17.80 8.67 -4.78
N VAL A 361 -16.53 8.56 -4.48
CA VAL A 361 -15.97 8.84 -3.16
C VAL A 361 -14.67 9.63 -3.31
N ARG A 362 -14.51 10.67 -2.49
CA ARG A 362 -13.25 11.38 -2.33
C ARG A 362 -12.54 10.83 -1.08
N THR A 363 -11.28 10.42 -1.26
CA THR A 363 -10.46 9.92 -0.15
C THR A 363 -9.91 11.09 0.66
N SER A 364 -10.79 11.78 1.36
CA SER A 364 -10.42 12.98 2.12
C SER A 364 -9.65 12.60 3.39
N HIS A 365 -8.38 13.09 3.61
CA HIS A 365 -7.62 13.92 2.67
C HIS A 365 -6.25 13.28 2.45
N TYR A 366 -6.20 12.00 2.10
CA TYR A 366 -4.97 11.19 2.00
C TYR A 366 -5.26 9.87 1.28
N PRO A 367 -4.23 9.18 0.76
CA PRO A 367 -4.38 7.85 0.18
C PRO A 367 -4.92 6.85 1.21
N ASN A 368 -5.94 6.11 0.81
CA ASN A 368 -6.51 5.06 1.64
C ASN A 368 -5.71 3.75 1.55
N GLN A 369 -6.10 2.72 2.29
CA GLN A 369 -5.56 1.38 2.15
C GLN A 369 -5.82 0.86 0.74
N GLU A 370 -4.92 0.06 0.19
CA GLU A 370 -5.02 -0.47 -1.17
C GLU A 370 -6.30 -1.26 -1.40
N ARG A 371 -6.73 -2.02 -0.39
CA ARG A 371 -7.95 -2.79 -0.47
C ARG A 371 -9.18 -1.93 -0.70
N TRP A 372 -9.18 -0.67 -0.25
CA TRP A 372 -10.24 0.29 -0.54
C TRP A 372 -10.43 0.52 -2.04
N TYR A 373 -9.35 0.76 -2.76
CA TYR A 373 -9.40 1.01 -4.22
C TYR A 373 -9.86 -0.23 -4.99
N GLU A 374 -9.48 -1.41 -4.51
CA GLU A 374 -9.95 -2.67 -5.10
C GLU A 374 -11.44 -2.86 -4.90
N LEU A 375 -11.92 -2.60 -3.70
CA LEU A 375 -13.35 -2.65 -3.37
C LEU A 375 -14.12 -1.61 -4.19
N CYS A 376 -13.62 -0.38 -4.34
CA CYS A 376 -14.22 0.62 -5.21
C CYS A 376 -14.32 0.13 -6.67
N ASN A 377 -13.30 -0.56 -7.15
CA ASN A 377 -13.29 -1.17 -8.48
C ASN A 377 -14.31 -2.30 -8.59
N GLU A 378 -14.40 -3.16 -7.57
CA GLU A 378 -15.30 -4.32 -7.52
C GLU A 378 -16.78 -3.91 -7.40
N TYR A 379 -17.07 -2.90 -6.58
CA TYR A 379 -18.45 -2.45 -6.32
C TYR A 379 -18.92 -1.33 -7.25
N GLY A 380 -18.01 -0.74 -8.03
CA GLY A 380 -18.35 0.33 -8.95
C GLY A 380 -18.49 1.69 -8.28
N LEU A 381 -17.38 2.25 -7.80
CA LEU A 381 -17.28 3.62 -7.33
C LEU A 381 -16.17 4.35 -8.09
N TYR A 382 -16.45 5.56 -8.53
CA TYR A 382 -15.40 6.48 -8.97
C TYR A 382 -14.65 6.99 -7.74
N VAL A 383 -13.34 7.13 -7.85
CA VAL A 383 -12.50 7.62 -6.75
C VAL A 383 -11.86 8.94 -7.17
N ILE A 384 -11.98 9.94 -6.31
CA ILE A 384 -11.18 11.16 -6.34
C ILE A 384 -10.12 10.98 -5.25
N ASP A 385 -8.92 10.62 -5.68
CA ASP A 385 -7.83 10.32 -4.76
C ASP A 385 -7.04 11.57 -4.42
N GLU A 386 -6.53 11.64 -3.18
CA GLU A 386 -5.77 12.79 -2.70
C GLU A 386 -4.38 12.37 -2.23
N ALA A 387 -3.40 13.21 -2.48
CA ALA A 387 -2.06 13.05 -1.92
C ALA A 387 -2.08 13.31 -0.41
N ASN A 388 -1.13 12.71 0.31
CA ASN A 388 -0.97 12.96 1.76
C ASN A 388 -0.27 14.30 2.02
N ILE A 389 -0.80 15.37 1.43
CA ILE A 389 -0.27 16.73 1.53
C ILE A 389 -1.45 17.70 1.70
N GLU A 390 -1.65 18.12 2.94
CA GLU A 390 -2.60 19.16 3.31
C GLU A 390 -2.02 19.91 4.50
N ALA A 391 -1.89 21.21 4.39
CA ALA A 391 -1.14 22.01 5.36
C ALA A 391 -1.83 23.37 5.62
N HIS A 392 -3.02 23.35 6.21
CA HIS A 392 -3.75 24.58 6.56
C HIS A 392 -2.91 25.53 7.41
N GLY A 393 -2.17 25.00 8.39
CA GLY A 393 -1.30 25.81 9.23
C GLY A 393 -0.19 26.56 8.48
N MET A 394 0.22 26.10 7.29
CA MET A 394 1.20 26.80 6.47
C MET A 394 0.62 27.99 5.69
N GLN A 395 -0.68 28.05 5.50
CA GLN A 395 -1.35 29.14 4.76
C GLN A 395 -1.45 30.44 5.57
N PHE A 396 -1.37 30.35 6.89
CA PHE A 396 -1.58 31.45 7.82
C PHE A 396 -0.29 32.02 8.40
N HIS A 397 0.87 31.60 7.91
CA HIS A 397 2.19 32.10 8.31
C HIS A 397 2.78 32.94 7.20
N ASP A 398 3.35 34.11 7.57
CA ASP A 398 4.00 35.06 6.62
C ASP A 398 5.17 34.42 5.84
N GLU A 399 5.74 33.34 6.35
CA GLU A 399 6.83 32.56 5.76
C GLU A 399 6.35 31.23 5.11
N SER A 400 5.07 31.11 4.80
CA SER A 400 4.54 29.88 4.21
C SER A 400 5.07 29.65 2.79
N PHE A 401 5.38 28.39 2.47
CA PHE A 401 5.83 27.98 1.12
C PHE A 401 4.71 28.04 0.05
N GLY A 402 3.57 28.62 0.37
CA GLY A 402 2.39 28.70 -0.50
C GLY A 402 2.27 29.99 -1.30
N HIS A 403 3.29 30.83 -1.36
CA HIS A 403 3.34 32.04 -2.17
C HIS A 403 4.20 31.89 -3.40
#